data_19f8a3883b0944152d5dfb9273dd92a5
#
_entry.id   19f8a3883b0944152d5dfb9273dd92a5
#
_cell.length_a   1.000
_cell.length_b   1.000
_cell.length_c   1.000
_cell.angle_alpha   90.00
_cell.angle_beta   90.00
_cell.angle_gamma   90.00
#
_symmetry.space_group_name_H-M   'P 1'
#
loop_
_entity.id
_entity.type
_entity.pdbx_description
1 polymer ?
#
loop_
_entity_poly.entity_id
_entity_poly.type
_entity_poly.pdbx_seq_one_letter_code
_entity_poly.pdbx_strand_id
1 'polypeptide(L)'
;MINKISYESLGHVNHGWLEARHHFSFGSYQDPNRTGFGDLVVINDDLIAAQSGFATHGHDNMEIITYVRQGAITHEDSLGNKGKTNAGDVQVMSCLLYTSPSPRDRH
;
A
#
# COMPACT_ATOMS: atom_id res chain seq x y z
N MET A 1 9.49 7.16 -26.04
CA MET A 1 8.08 7.54 -25.93
C MET A 1 7.71 7.78 -24.48
N ILE A 2 7.04 8.87 -24.21
CA ILE A 2 6.58 9.19 -22.85
C ILE A 2 5.08 8.87 -22.78
N ASN A 3 4.72 8.00 -21.84
CA ASN A 3 3.31 7.74 -21.54
C ASN A 3 2.92 8.48 -20.28
N LYS A 4 1.91 9.32 -20.39
CA LYS A 4 1.40 10.08 -19.25
C LYS A 4 0.02 9.53 -18.87
N ILE A 5 -0.12 9.18 -17.59
CA ILE A 5 -1.38 8.74 -17.03
C ILE A 5 -1.84 9.79 -16.03
N SER A 6 -2.99 10.40 -16.26
CA SER A 6 -3.49 11.44 -15.39
C SER A 6 -4.03 10.85 -14.08
N TYR A 7 -3.91 11.59 -13.00
CA TYR A 7 -4.41 11.19 -11.68
C TYR A 7 -5.91 10.89 -11.73
N GLU A 8 -6.69 11.69 -12.44
CA GLU A 8 -8.14 11.53 -12.55
C GLU A 8 -8.55 10.27 -13.30
N SER A 9 -7.65 9.70 -14.11
CA SER A 9 -7.93 8.47 -14.86
C SER A 9 -7.67 7.20 -14.05
N LEU A 10 -7.07 7.31 -12.88
CA LEU A 10 -6.79 6.16 -12.04
C LEU A 10 -8.07 5.57 -11.45
N GLY A 11 -8.02 4.31 -11.10
CA GLY A 11 -9.12 3.69 -10.37
C GLY A 11 -9.32 4.43 -9.05
N HIS A 12 -10.57 4.73 -8.70
CA HIS A 12 -10.90 5.51 -7.51
C HIS A 12 -11.86 4.74 -6.62
N VAL A 13 -11.46 4.55 -5.38
CA VAL A 13 -12.28 3.89 -4.36
C VAL A 13 -12.30 4.78 -3.13
N ASN A 14 -13.49 4.98 -2.57
CA ASN A 14 -13.66 5.79 -1.37
C ASN A 14 -14.47 5.00 -0.34
N HIS A 15 -13.84 4.68 0.78
CA HIS A 15 -14.45 3.97 1.90
C HIS A 15 -14.78 4.90 3.07
N GLY A 16 -14.75 6.21 2.87
CA GLY A 16 -14.92 7.21 3.91
C GLY A 16 -13.62 7.53 4.63
N TRP A 17 -13.04 6.57 5.32
CA TRP A 17 -11.75 6.73 6.01
C TRP A 17 -10.55 6.60 5.09
N LEU A 18 -10.73 6.00 3.93
CA LEU A 18 -9.70 5.77 2.93
C LEU A 18 -10.22 6.20 1.57
N GLU A 19 -9.52 7.14 0.93
CA GLU A 19 -9.72 7.46 -0.47
C GLU A 19 -8.49 7.00 -1.24
N ALA A 20 -8.66 6.01 -2.11
CA ALA A 20 -7.57 5.37 -2.80
C ALA A 20 -7.66 5.60 -4.30
N ARG A 21 -6.51 5.84 -4.92
CA ARG A 21 -6.32 5.85 -6.37
C ARG A 21 -5.40 4.69 -6.74
N HIS A 22 -5.88 3.86 -7.65
CA HIS A 22 -5.17 2.66 -8.07
C HIS A 22 -4.65 2.80 -9.50
N HIS A 23 -3.36 2.57 -9.70
CA HIS A 23 -2.78 2.50 -11.04
C HIS A 23 -3.06 1.16 -11.72
N PHE A 24 -3.13 0.10 -10.93
CA PHE A 24 -3.37 -1.26 -11.41
C PHE A 24 -4.58 -1.85 -10.71
N SER A 25 -5.12 -2.91 -11.27
CA SER A 25 -6.26 -3.60 -10.69
C SER A 25 -5.96 -4.04 -9.26
N PHE A 26 -6.86 -3.71 -8.37
CA PHE A 26 -6.72 -3.99 -6.96
C PHE A 26 -8.10 -3.94 -6.27
N GLY A 27 -8.40 -4.94 -5.45
CA GLY A 27 -9.66 -4.99 -4.74
C GLY A 27 -10.87 -4.89 -5.67
N SER A 28 -11.72 -3.90 -5.45
CA SER A 28 -12.93 -3.68 -6.26
C SER A 28 -12.65 -3.02 -7.61
N TYR A 29 -11.47 -2.44 -7.80
CA TYR A 29 -11.08 -1.85 -9.08
C TYR A 29 -10.46 -2.93 -9.96
N GLN A 30 -11.06 -3.18 -11.10
CA GLN A 30 -10.56 -4.17 -12.06
C GLN A 30 -10.56 -3.57 -13.46
N ASP A 31 -9.37 -3.46 -14.03
CA ASP A 31 -9.14 -3.03 -15.40
C ASP A 31 -8.22 -4.04 -16.06
N PRO A 32 -8.69 -4.85 -17.01
CA PRO A 32 -7.86 -5.89 -17.63
C PRO A 32 -6.66 -5.35 -18.39
N ASN A 33 -6.63 -4.06 -18.71
CA ASN A 33 -5.49 -3.42 -19.37
C ASN A 33 -4.46 -2.86 -18.37
N ARG A 34 -4.77 -2.91 -17.08
CA ARG A 34 -3.92 -2.37 -16.01
C ARG A 34 -3.79 -3.38 -14.89
N THR A 35 -2.96 -4.40 -15.10
CA THR A 35 -2.79 -5.48 -14.13
C THR A 35 -1.40 -5.50 -13.51
N GLY A 36 -0.51 -4.62 -13.93
CA GLY A 36 0.84 -4.52 -13.40
C GLY A 36 1.85 -4.20 -14.48
N PHE A 37 3.09 -4.06 -14.07
CA PHE A 37 4.23 -3.85 -14.95
C PHE A 37 5.39 -4.70 -14.42
N GLY A 38 5.62 -5.85 -15.04
CA GLY A 38 6.58 -6.81 -14.52
C GLY A 38 6.18 -7.27 -13.12
N ASP A 39 7.09 -7.19 -12.19
CA ASP A 39 6.85 -7.55 -10.79
C ASP A 39 6.10 -6.47 -10.01
N LEU A 40 5.92 -5.30 -10.58
CA LEU A 40 5.20 -4.20 -9.97
C LEU A 40 3.70 -4.38 -10.22
N VAL A 41 2.98 -4.79 -9.20
CA VAL A 41 1.55 -5.15 -9.33
C VAL A 41 0.62 -4.19 -8.60
N VAL A 42 1.15 -3.33 -7.73
CA VAL A 42 0.37 -2.35 -6.99
C VAL A 42 1.10 -1.01 -7.00
N ILE A 43 0.43 0.02 -7.45
CA ILE A 43 0.80 1.42 -7.20
C ILE A 43 -0.47 2.13 -6.78
N ASN A 44 -0.51 2.60 -5.54
CA ASN A 44 -1.65 3.30 -5.00
C ASN A 44 -1.25 4.69 -4.51
N ASP A 45 -2.17 5.63 -4.65
CA ASP A 45 -2.09 6.94 -4.02
C ASP A 45 -3.28 7.05 -3.09
N ASP A 46 -3.01 7.02 -1.78
CA ASP A 46 -4.04 6.90 -0.75
C ASP A 46 -4.09 8.14 0.13
N LEU A 47 -5.31 8.56 0.44
CA LEU A 47 -5.59 9.56 1.45
C LEU A 47 -6.32 8.86 2.59
N ILE A 48 -5.70 8.84 3.77
CA ILE A 48 -6.21 8.11 4.92
C ILE A 48 -6.62 9.11 5.99
N ALA A 49 -7.85 8.97 6.50
CA ALA A 49 -8.33 9.83 7.57
C ALA A 49 -7.52 9.62 8.85
N ALA A 50 -7.34 10.70 9.62
CA ALA A 50 -6.63 10.63 10.89
C ALA A 50 -7.28 9.60 11.81
N GLN A 51 -6.45 8.89 12.59
CA GLN A 51 -6.87 7.87 13.55
C GLN A 51 -7.60 6.69 12.90
N SER A 52 -7.40 6.50 11.62
CA SER A 52 -7.90 5.36 10.86
C SER A 52 -6.75 4.47 10.44
N GLY A 53 -7.03 3.26 10.05
CA GLY A 53 -6.01 2.35 9.56
C GLY A 53 -6.58 1.05 9.05
N PHE A 54 -5.69 0.24 8.51
CA PHE A 54 -6.03 -1.07 7.98
C PHE A 54 -6.02 -2.10 9.10
N ALA A 55 -6.95 -3.04 9.04
CA ALA A 55 -6.90 -4.22 9.88
C ALA A 55 -5.66 -5.04 9.53
N THR A 56 -5.19 -5.83 10.49
CA THR A 56 -4.10 -6.77 10.25
C THR A 56 -4.46 -7.71 9.09
N HIS A 57 -3.56 -7.82 8.15
CA HIS A 57 -3.75 -8.68 6.98
C HIS A 57 -2.41 -9.26 6.55
N GLY A 58 -2.47 -10.39 5.86
CA GLY A 58 -1.28 -11.04 5.36
C GLY A 58 -0.88 -10.55 3.98
N HIS A 59 0.40 -10.68 3.69
CA HIS A 59 0.95 -10.46 2.36
C HIS A 59 1.81 -11.65 1.97
N ASP A 60 1.77 -11.98 0.70
CA ASP A 60 2.45 -13.15 0.14
C ASP A 60 3.60 -12.70 -0.73
N ASN A 61 4.85 -12.94 -0.28
CA ASN A 61 6.03 -12.64 -1.08
C ASN A 61 6.01 -11.23 -1.68
N MET A 62 5.60 -10.26 -0.88
CA MET A 62 5.48 -8.88 -1.31
C MET A 62 6.55 -8.03 -0.68
N GLU A 63 7.12 -7.15 -1.47
CA GLU A 63 7.87 -6.02 -0.95
C GLU A 63 7.00 -4.78 -1.08
N ILE A 64 6.80 -4.08 0.04
CA ILE A 64 5.91 -2.94 0.11
C ILE A 64 6.72 -1.71 0.45
N ILE A 65 6.64 -0.71 -0.42
CA ILE A 65 7.32 0.57 -0.23
C ILE A 65 6.25 1.64 -0.07
N THR A 66 6.31 2.35 1.05
CA THR A 66 5.37 3.42 1.34
C THR A 66 6.14 4.73 1.45
N TYR A 67 5.76 5.70 0.64
CA TYR A 67 6.26 7.06 0.73
C TYR A 67 5.16 7.96 1.29
N VAL A 68 5.44 8.61 2.42
CA VAL A 68 4.48 9.50 3.07
C VAL A 68 4.71 10.92 2.58
N ARG A 69 3.73 11.47 1.88
CA ARG A 69 3.83 12.82 1.35
C ARG A 69 3.36 13.87 2.33
N GLN A 70 2.40 13.53 3.19
CA GLN A 70 1.80 14.46 4.14
C GLN A 70 1.35 13.69 5.37
N GLY A 71 1.52 14.28 6.55
CA GLY A 71 1.15 13.66 7.80
C GLY A 71 2.15 12.61 8.25
N ALA A 72 1.65 11.56 8.86
CA ALA A 72 2.48 10.45 9.34
C ALA A 72 1.64 9.18 9.40
N ILE A 73 2.32 8.05 9.23
CA ILE A 73 1.72 6.73 9.37
C ILE A 73 2.40 6.01 10.51
N THR A 74 1.61 5.41 11.40
CA THR A 74 2.11 4.48 12.40
C THR A 74 1.76 3.07 12.00
N HIS A 75 2.63 2.14 12.33
CA HIS A 75 2.39 0.73 12.08
C HIS A 75 2.82 -0.09 13.29
N GLU A 76 2.24 -1.27 13.40
CA GLU A 76 2.53 -2.22 14.46
C GLU A 76 2.67 -3.59 13.83
N ASP A 77 3.77 -4.30 14.18
CA ASP A 77 3.95 -5.66 13.71
C ASP A 77 3.26 -6.67 14.63
N SER A 78 3.32 -7.95 14.25
CA SER A 78 2.69 -9.02 15.01
C SER A 78 3.32 -9.25 16.39
N LEU A 79 4.48 -8.70 16.64
CA LEU A 79 5.18 -8.80 17.92
C LEU A 79 4.94 -7.60 18.84
N GLY A 80 4.10 -6.64 18.40
CA GLY A 80 3.82 -5.44 19.15
C GLY A 80 4.79 -4.30 18.94
N ASN A 81 5.77 -4.44 18.06
CA ASN A 81 6.69 -3.35 17.73
C ASN A 81 5.96 -2.29 16.93
N LYS A 82 6.15 -1.04 17.32
CA LYS A 82 5.51 0.11 16.69
C LYS A 82 6.54 0.98 16.01
N GLY A 83 6.18 1.50 14.87
CA GLY A 83 6.99 2.46 14.14
C GLY A 83 6.17 3.61 13.61
N LYS A 84 6.83 4.71 13.30
CA LYS A 84 6.22 5.90 12.73
C LYS A 84 7.02 6.36 11.53
N THR A 85 6.33 6.57 10.42
CA THR A 85 6.91 7.12 9.20
C THR A 85 6.33 8.51 8.98
N ASN A 86 7.17 9.52 8.98
CA ASN A 86 6.76 10.92 8.83
C ASN A 86 6.76 11.33 7.37
N ALA A 87 6.12 12.47 7.08
CA ALA A 87 6.14 13.06 5.75
C ALA A 87 7.60 13.23 5.26
N GLY A 88 7.84 12.84 4.02
CA GLY A 88 9.16 12.83 3.41
C GLY A 88 9.96 11.55 3.63
N ASP A 89 9.51 10.68 4.50
CA ASP A 89 10.20 9.42 4.80
C ASP A 89 9.59 8.26 4.01
N VAL A 90 10.37 7.21 3.88
CA VAL A 90 10.00 5.97 3.20
C VAL A 90 10.05 4.82 4.17
N GLN A 91 9.02 4.01 4.14
CA GLN A 91 8.97 2.74 4.87
C GLN A 91 9.09 1.60 3.87
N VAL A 92 9.93 0.64 4.17
CA VAL A 92 10.05 -0.58 3.37
C VAL A 92 9.72 -1.76 4.26
N MET A 93 8.79 -2.58 3.77
CA MET A 93 8.34 -3.76 4.47
C MET A 93 8.45 -4.95 3.51
N SER A 94 9.18 -5.98 3.92
CA SER A 94 9.29 -7.22 3.15
C SER A 94 8.46 -8.29 3.82
N CYS A 95 7.46 -8.78 3.10
CA CYS A 95 6.57 -9.81 3.59
C CYS A 95 6.85 -11.09 2.84
N LEU A 96 7.26 -12.11 3.57
CA LEU A 96 7.55 -13.41 2.98
C LEU A 96 6.41 -14.37 3.30
N LEU A 97 6.04 -15.17 2.30
CA LEU A 97 5.19 -16.30 2.55
C LEU A 97 6.01 -17.35 3.26
N TYR A 98 5.66 -17.61 4.48
CA TYR A 98 6.40 -18.51 5.28
C TYR A 98 5.61 -19.61 5.82
N THR A 99 6.31 -20.64 6.06
CA THR A 99 5.90 -21.71 6.94
C THR A 99 5.94 -21.33 8.41
N SER A 100 6.47 -20.18 8.75
CA SER A 100 6.50 -19.77 10.15
C SER A 100 5.09 -19.35 10.60
N PRO A 101 4.77 -19.48 11.90
CA PRO A 101 3.41 -19.29 12.38
C PRO A 101 2.90 -17.86 12.29
N SER A 102 3.72 -16.90 12.03
CA SER A 102 3.27 -15.53 11.81
C SER A 102 4.02 -14.89 10.68
N PRO A 103 3.32 -14.11 9.81
CA PRO A 103 3.99 -13.26 8.84
C PRO A 103 4.89 -12.30 9.57
N ARG A 104 6.04 -11.99 8.98
CA ARG A 104 6.96 -11.04 9.55
C ARG A 104 7.03 -9.83 8.69
N ASP A 105 6.71 -8.71 9.29
CA ASP A 105 6.98 -7.43 8.69
C ASP A 105 8.42 -7.06 9.00
N ARG A 106 9.16 -6.69 7.98
CA ARG A 106 10.56 -6.29 8.12
C ARG A 106 10.72 -4.90 7.57
N HIS A 107 11.34 -4.11 8.34
CA HIS A 107 11.56 -2.70 8.05
C HIS A 107 13.01 -2.39 7.77
#